data_3b473b0202d8aff577cfcec8132fc1ca
#
_entry.id   3b473b0202d8aff577cfcec8132fc1ca
#
_cell.length_a   1.000
_cell.length_b   1.000
_cell.length_c   1.000
_cell.angle_alpha   90.00
_cell.angle_beta   90.00
_cell.angle_gamma   90.00
#
_symmetry.space_group_name_H-M   'P 1'
#
loop_
_entity.id
_entity.type
_entity.pdbx_description
1 polymer ?
#
loop_
_entity_poly.entity_id
_entity_poly.type
_entity_poly.pdbx_seq_one_letter_code
_entity_poly.pdbx_strand_id
1 'polypeptide(L)'
;MKKYIPDLLALFRIFSAPVILYLLLLDGTDEGLMLVPAIIAFIAAWTDFFDGRLARKWDVSSKMGAFLDTIADKIFITFIFVGFTYIERVSVWITVFLIAREFIITGLRGLAGNEGISIPPSKFGKAKASLQFWAVGFVMVDFQLTILSFTIADLIVLHALIFSYISGYQYISGYLKQTR
;
A
#
# COMPACT_ATOMS: atom_id res chain seq x y z
N MET A 1 27.01 9.40 -0.74
CA MET A 1 26.37 8.06 -0.72
C MET A 1 25.12 8.00 0.14
N LYS A 2 25.12 8.44 1.41
CA LYS A 2 23.94 8.39 2.30
C LYS A 2 22.68 9.09 1.75
N LYS A 3 22.85 10.15 0.93
CA LYS A 3 21.77 10.94 0.33
C LYS A 3 20.87 10.13 -0.63
N TYR A 4 21.41 9.12 -1.29
CA TYR A 4 20.67 8.35 -2.32
C TYR A 4 20.07 7.05 -1.79
N ILE A 5 20.33 6.68 -0.52
CA ILE A 5 19.84 5.42 0.03
C ILE A 5 18.30 5.36 0.08
N PRO A 6 17.57 6.41 0.55
CA PRO A 6 16.12 6.37 0.53
C PRO A 6 15.54 6.23 -0.88
N ASP A 7 16.13 6.95 -1.86
CA ASP A 7 15.68 6.89 -3.25
C ASP A 7 15.90 5.48 -3.85
N LEU A 8 17.03 4.82 -3.52
CA LEU A 8 17.30 3.45 -3.95
C LEU A 8 16.32 2.43 -3.32
N LEU A 9 15.92 2.62 -2.06
CA LEU A 9 14.93 1.76 -1.41
C LEU A 9 13.54 1.92 -2.04
N ALA A 10 13.15 3.16 -2.39
CA ALA A 10 11.92 3.40 -3.14
C ALA A 10 11.96 2.77 -4.54
N LEU A 11 13.08 2.87 -5.26
CA LEU A 11 13.28 2.20 -6.55
C LEU A 11 13.22 0.67 -6.41
N PHE A 12 13.81 0.12 -5.36
CA PHE A 12 13.73 -1.32 -5.09
C PHE A 12 12.27 -1.79 -4.98
N ARG A 13 11.40 -1.04 -4.29
CA ARG A 13 9.95 -1.33 -4.23
C ARG A 13 9.30 -1.28 -5.60
N ILE A 14 9.61 -0.28 -6.42
CA ILE A 14 9.06 -0.15 -7.78
C ILE A 14 9.45 -1.36 -8.64
N PHE A 15 10.71 -1.79 -8.59
CA PHE A 15 11.16 -2.93 -9.39
C PHE A 15 10.74 -4.29 -8.80
N SER A 16 10.58 -4.42 -7.49
CA SER A 16 10.09 -5.65 -6.87
C SER A 16 8.61 -5.91 -7.17
N ALA A 17 7.80 -4.87 -7.38
CA ALA A 17 6.38 -4.99 -7.63
C ALA A 17 6.05 -5.85 -8.88
N PRO A 18 6.59 -5.59 -10.09
CA PRO A 18 6.35 -6.46 -11.25
C PRO A 18 6.95 -7.86 -11.07
N VAL A 19 8.04 -8.02 -10.32
CA VAL A 19 8.61 -9.34 -10.02
C VAL A 19 7.65 -10.14 -9.14
N ILE A 20 7.08 -9.53 -8.11
CA ILE A 20 6.07 -10.17 -7.25
C ILE A 20 4.84 -10.56 -8.08
N LEU A 21 4.32 -9.64 -8.91
CA LEU A 21 3.20 -9.95 -9.79
C LEU A 21 3.52 -11.15 -10.69
N TYR A 22 4.69 -11.15 -11.35
CA TYR A 22 5.11 -12.25 -12.20
C TYR A 22 5.15 -13.59 -11.46
N LEU A 23 5.70 -13.60 -10.24
CA LEU A 23 5.72 -14.80 -9.39
C LEU A 23 4.31 -15.25 -8.99
N LEU A 24 3.41 -14.33 -8.64
CA LEU A 24 2.01 -14.65 -8.36
C LEU A 24 1.31 -15.27 -9.58
N LEU A 25 1.63 -14.80 -10.79
CA LEU A 25 1.05 -15.36 -12.03
C LEU A 25 1.58 -16.77 -12.33
N LEU A 26 2.80 -17.11 -11.90
CA LEU A 26 3.38 -18.45 -12.09
C LEU A 26 2.88 -19.47 -11.06
N ASP A 27 2.89 -19.07 -9.77
CA ASP A 27 2.62 -19.98 -8.63
C ASP A 27 1.14 -19.96 -8.20
N GLY A 28 0.37 -19.03 -8.71
CA GLY A 28 -0.97 -18.71 -8.19
C GLY A 28 -2.06 -19.75 -8.41
N THR A 29 -1.77 -20.85 -9.10
CA THR A 29 -2.72 -21.95 -9.33
C THR A 29 -2.60 -23.07 -8.30
N ASP A 30 -1.51 -23.12 -7.52
CA ASP A 30 -1.32 -24.13 -6.50
C ASP A 30 -1.89 -23.65 -5.14
N GLU A 31 -2.69 -24.50 -4.53
CA GLU A 31 -3.20 -24.28 -3.17
C GLU A 31 -2.02 -24.37 -2.20
N GLY A 32 -1.54 -23.22 -1.68
CA GLY A 32 -0.45 -23.24 -0.71
C GLY A 32 0.19 -21.89 -0.44
N LEU A 33 1.23 -21.92 0.35
CA LEU A 33 2.03 -20.78 0.76
C LEU A 33 2.85 -20.23 -0.40
N MET A 34 2.58 -19.01 -0.80
CA MET A 34 3.37 -18.28 -1.81
C MET A 34 4.61 -17.68 -1.13
N LEU A 35 5.55 -18.55 -0.76
CA LEU A 35 6.69 -18.18 0.09
C LEU A 35 7.61 -17.16 -0.58
N VAL A 36 7.95 -17.36 -1.85
CA VAL A 36 8.92 -16.46 -2.54
C VAL A 36 8.37 -15.07 -2.73
N PRO A 37 7.17 -14.87 -3.34
CA PRO A 37 6.58 -13.54 -3.45
C PRO A 37 6.29 -12.92 -2.06
N ALA A 38 5.94 -13.72 -1.04
CA ALA A 38 5.73 -13.22 0.31
C ALA A 38 7.02 -12.68 0.95
N ILE A 39 8.15 -13.39 0.79
CA ILE A 39 9.44 -12.92 1.31
C ILE A 39 9.86 -11.62 0.61
N ILE A 40 9.73 -11.55 -0.73
CA ILE A 40 10.09 -10.35 -1.48
C ILE A 40 9.18 -9.18 -1.06
N ALA A 41 7.87 -9.41 -0.93
CA ALA A 41 6.92 -8.40 -0.47
C ALA A 41 7.21 -7.92 0.95
N PHE A 42 7.56 -8.84 1.86
CA PHE A 42 7.96 -8.51 3.22
C PHE A 42 9.23 -7.65 3.25
N ILE A 43 10.28 -8.03 2.51
CA ILE A 43 11.52 -7.26 2.42
C ILE A 43 11.22 -5.86 1.85
N ALA A 44 10.45 -5.77 0.76
CA ALA A 44 10.11 -4.52 0.13
C ALA A 44 9.30 -3.59 1.06
N ALA A 45 8.34 -4.13 1.81
CA ALA A 45 7.58 -3.36 2.79
C ALA A 45 8.43 -2.96 4.01
N TRP A 46 9.40 -3.80 4.40
CA TRP A 46 10.34 -3.48 5.46
C TRP A 46 11.28 -2.32 5.08
N THR A 47 11.66 -2.23 3.80
CA THR A 47 12.47 -1.11 3.31
C THR A 47 11.77 0.24 3.45
N ASP A 48 10.44 0.30 3.26
CA ASP A 48 9.62 1.49 3.47
C ASP A 48 9.71 2.04 4.91
N PHE A 49 9.70 1.13 5.88
CA PHE A 49 9.84 1.52 7.28
C PHE A 49 11.21 2.14 7.59
N PHE A 50 12.26 1.71 6.87
CA PHE A 50 13.61 2.22 7.08
C PHE A 50 13.90 3.49 6.30
N ASP A 51 13.47 3.61 5.05
CA ASP A 51 13.80 4.78 4.21
C ASP A 51 13.28 6.08 4.80
N GLY A 52 12.03 6.13 5.26
CA GLY A 52 11.49 7.29 5.94
C GLY A 52 12.17 7.65 7.27
N ARG A 53 12.66 6.65 8.01
CA ARG A 53 13.45 6.88 9.24
C ARG A 53 14.86 7.36 8.94
N LEU A 54 15.52 6.75 7.95
CA LEU A 54 16.87 7.10 7.52
C LEU A 54 16.91 8.50 6.92
N ALA A 55 15.94 8.85 6.07
CA ALA A 55 15.83 10.18 5.48
C ALA A 55 15.73 11.26 6.56
N ARG A 56 14.88 11.06 7.56
CA ARG A 56 14.75 11.99 8.71
C ARG A 56 16.00 12.04 9.58
N LYS A 57 16.61 10.88 9.88
CA LYS A 57 17.82 10.79 10.74
C LYS A 57 19.04 11.46 10.11
N TRP A 58 19.15 11.41 8.78
CA TRP A 58 20.29 11.97 8.05
C TRP A 58 20.03 13.35 7.47
N ASP A 59 18.82 13.90 7.67
CA ASP A 59 18.37 15.19 7.11
C ASP A 59 18.60 15.29 5.59
N VAL A 60 18.29 14.20 4.87
CA VAL A 60 18.52 14.06 3.42
C VAL A 60 17.21 14.00 2.63
N SER A 61 16.11 14.49 3.21
CA SER A 61 14.82 14.52 2.54
C SER A 61 14.89 15.42 1.29
N SER A 62 14.52 14.87 0.13
CA SER A 62 14.40 15.60 -1.13
C SER A 62 12.97 15.57 -1.64
N LYS A 63 12.58 16.59 -2.42
CA LYS A 63 11.25 16.61 -3.07
C LYS A 63 11.08 15.41 -4.01
N MET A 64 12.15 15.03 -4.73
CA MET A 64 12.18 13.87 -5.61
C MET A 64 12.04 12.57 -4.82
N GLY A 65 12.75 12.42 -3.69
CA GLY A 65 12.65 11.24 -2.83
C GLY A 65 11.24 11.06 -2.26
N ALA A 66 10.61 12.13 -1.77
CA ALA A 66 9.22 12.09 -1.29
C ALA A 66 8.22 11.73 -2.41
N PHE A 67 8.48 12.17 -3.63
CA PHE A 67 7.67 11.81 -4.80
C PHE A 67 7.85 10.33 -5.17
N LEU A 68 9.12 9.85 -5.25
CA LEU A 68 9.42 8.44 -5.54
C LEU A 68 8.82 7.51 -4.50
N ASP A 69 8.94 7.83 -3.22
CA ASP A 69 8.34 7.09 -2.12
C ASP A 69 6.81 6.98 -2.26
N THR A 70 6.16 8.12 -2.52
CA THR A 70 4.71 8.16 -2.73
C THR A 70 4.25 7.30 -3.92
N ILE A 71 5.02 7.26 -5.01
CA ILE A 71 4.70 6.45 -6.19
C ILE A 71 5.03 4.98 -5.95
N ALA A 72 6.17 4.70 -5.32
CA ALA A 72 6.61 3.34 -5.03
C ALA A 72 5.56 2.56 -4.24
N ASP A 73 5.01 3.14 -3.18
CA ASP A 73 3.95 2.53 -2.38
C ASP A 73 2.72 2.17 -3.20
N LYS A 74 2.30 3.07 -4.09
CA LYS A 74 1.09 2.84 -4.88
C LYS A 74 1.30 1.80 -5.97
N ILE A 75 2.44 1.85 -6.65
CA ILE A 75 2.82 0.82 -7.62
C ILE A 75 2.87 -0.53 -6.92
N PHE A 76 3.55 -0.61 -5.79
CA PHE A 76 3.74 -1.84 -5.03
C PHE A 76 2.39 -2.48 -4.64
N ILE A 77 1.51 -1.74 -3.98
CA ILE A 77 0.18 -2.24 -3.58
C ILE A 77 -0.69 -2.56 -4.80
N THR A 78 -0.65 -1.73 -5.85
CA THR A 78 -1.43 -1.97 -7.07
C THR A 78 -1.06 -3.29 -7.73
N PHE A 79 0.23 -3.55 -7.94
CA PHE A 79 0.70 -4.79 -8.58
C PHE A 79 0.32 -6.03 -7.76
N ILE A 80 0.48 -5.98 -6.45
CA ILE A 80 0.14 -7.10 -5.56
C ILE A 80 -1.36 -7.40 -5.59
N PHE A 81 -2.22 -6.36 -5.45
CA PHE A 81 -3.67 -6.58 -5.45
C PHE A 81 -4.20 -7.00 -6.83
N VAL A 82 -3.60 -6.53 -7.93
CA VAL A 82 -3.90 -7.05 -9.28
C VAL A 82 -3.53 -8.52 -9.37
N GLY A 83 -2.36 -8.93 -8.85
CA GLY A 83 -1.95 -10.32 -8.77
C GLY A 83 -2.93 -11.17 -7.95
N PHE A 84 -3.33 -10.71 -6.76
CA PHE A 84 -4.33 -11.40 -5.93
C PHE A 84 -5.69 -11.55 -6.62
N THR A 85 -6.08 -10.56 -7.43
CA THR A 85 -7.30 -10.64 -8.22
C THR A 85 -7.19 -11.68 -9.31
N TYR A 86 -6.04 -11.75 -9.99
CA TYR A 86 -5.81 -12.72 -11.06
C TYR A 86 -5.85 -14.16 -10.54
N ILE A 87 -5.28 -14.42 -9.38
CA ILE A 87 -5.31 -15.74 -8.73
C ILE A 87 -6.59 -15.97 -7.89
N GLU A 88 -7.61 -15.15 -8.05
CA GLU A 88 -8.94 -15.24 -7.43
C GLU A 88 -8.96 -15.19 -5.90
N ARG A 89 -7.86 -14.75 -5.26
CA ARG A 89 -7.79 -14.61 -3.79
C ARG A 89 -8.39 -13.32 -3.25
N VAL A 90 -8.56 -12.30 -4.10
CA VAL A 90 -9.21 -11.04 -3.73
C VAL A 90 -10.18 -10.64 -4.84
N SER A 91 -11.40 -10.28 -4.46
CA SER A 91 -12.42 -9.83 -5.42
C SER A 91 -11.92 -8.62 -6.24
N VAL A 92 -12.19 -8.65 -7.57
CA VAL A 92 -11.88 -7.54 -8.47
C VAL A 92 -12.48 -6.22 -7.99
N TRP A 93 -13.67 -6.23 -7.41
CA TRP A 93 -14.32 -5.03 -6.90
C TRP A 93 -13.57 -4.41 -5.72
N ILE A 94 -13.09 -5.24 -4.78
CA ILE A 94 -12.27 -4.78 -3.66
C ILE A 94 -10.99 -4.12 -4.18
N THR A 95 -10.31 -4.77 -5.11
CA THR A 95 -9.07 -4.27 -5.72
C THR A 95 -9.29 -2.94 -6.43
N VAL A 96 -10.32 -2.84 -7.27
CA VAL A 96 -10.64 -1.60 -8.01
C VAL A 96 -10.97 -0.46 -7.05
N PHE A 97 -11.83 -0.69 -6.05
CA PHE A 97 -12.19 0.35 -5.08
C PHE A 97 -10.99 0.78 -4.23
N LEU A 98 -10.12 -0.15 -3.86
CA LEU A 98 -8.94 0.15 -3.07
C LEU A 98 -7.96 1.02 -3.87
N ILE A 99 -7.66 0.63 -5.11
CA ILE A 99 -6.77 1.35 -6.02
C ILE A 99 -7.34 2.74 -6.38
N ALA A 100 -8.61 2.80 -6.76
CA ALA A 100 -9.27 4.07 -7.13
C ALA A 100 -9.18 5.08 -5.98
N ARG A 101 -9.48 4.65 -4.76
CA ARG A 101 -9.37 5.51 -3.59
C ARG A 101 -7.93 5.98 -3.35
N GLU A 102 -6.91 5.13 -3.53
CA GLU A 102 -5.51 5.53 -3.38
C GLU A 102 -5.15 6.68 -4.33
N PHE A 103 -5.53 6.56 -5.60
CA PHE A 103 -5.26 7.59 -6.59
C PHE A 103 -6.03 8.89 -6.30
N ILE A 104 -7.32 8.79 -5.98
CA ILE A 104 -8.15 9.97 -5.66
C ILE A 104 -7.55 10.76 -4.50
N ILE A 105 -7.24 10.10 -3.39
CA ILE A 105 -6.70 10.79 -2.21
C ILE A 105 -5.28 11.32 -2.45
N THR A 106 -4.49 10.64 -3.28
CA THR A 106 -3.16 11.15 -3.64
C THR A 106 -3.24 12.39 -4.51
N GLY A 107 -4.13 12.39 -5.50
CA GLY A 107 -4.39 13.57 -6.32
C GLY A 107 -4.87 14.75 -5.48
N LEU A 108 -5.82 14.51 -4.56
CA LEU A 108 -6.31 15.54 -3.64
C LEU A 108 -5.21 16.07 -2.70
N ARG A 109 -4.30 15.19 -2.24
CA ARG A 109 -3.15 15.62 -1.43
C ARG A 109 -2.18 16.49 -2.23
N GLY A 110 -1.96 16.15 -3.50
CA GLY A 110 -1.16 16.96 -4.40
C GLY A 110 -1.77 18.35 -4.62
N LEU A 111 -3.09 18.41 -4.86
CA LEU A 111 -3.83 19.66 -5.01
C LEU A 111 -3.75 20.51 -3.75
N ALA A 112 -4.09 19.95 -2.59
CA ALA A 112 -4.01 20.64 -1.31
C ALA A 112 -2.59 21.19 -1.03
N GLY A 113 -1.55 20.40 -1.33
CA GLY A 113 -0.15 20.83 -1.18
C GLY A 113 0.20 22.02 -2.07
N ASN A 114 -0.30 22.07 -3.31
CA ASN A 114 -0.10 23.20 -4.23
C ASN A 114 -0.82 24.47 -3.74
N GLU A 115 -1.93 24.33 -3.03
CA GLU A 115 -2.69 25.43 -2.43
C GLU A 115 -2.17 25.85 -1.04
N GLY A 116 -1.07 25.21 -0.57
CA GLY A 116 -0.52 25.48 0.76
C GLY A 116 -1.37 24.93 1.91
N ILE A 117 -2.35 24.08 1.60
CA ILE A 117 -3.25 23.47 2.59
C ILE A 117 -2.58 22.22 3.17
N SER A 118 -2.35 22.22 4.48
CA SER A 118 -1.78 21.06 5.19
C SER A 118 -2.87 20.30 5.94
N ILE A 119 -3.15 19.08 5.50
CA ILE A 119 -4.09 18.18 6.16
C ILE A 119 -3.31 17.06 6.83
N PRO A 120 -3.28 17.01 8.17
CA PRO A 120 -2.53 15.96 8.88
C PRO A 120 -3.13 14.58 8.64
N PRO A 121 -2.30 13.52 8.66
CA PRO A 121 -2.78 12.16 8.50
C PRO A 121 -3.69 11.75 9.66
N SER A 122 -4.87 11.21 9.35
CA SER A 122 -5.82 10.74 10.34
C SER A 122 -5.36 9.43 11.00
N LYS A 123 -5.91 9.12 12.19
CA LYS A 123 -5.68 7.82 12.86
C LYS A 123 -6.12 6.66 11.98
N PHE A 124 -7.23 6.81 11.26
CA PHE A 124 -7.72 5.79 10.31
C PHE A 124 -6.80 5.62 9.10
N GLY A 125 -6.13 6.69 8.64
CA GLY A 125 -5.13 6.59 7.58
C GLY A 125 -3.90 5.78 7.97
N LYS A 126 -3.48 5.88 9.24
CA LYS A 126 -2.39 5.04 9.78
C LYS A 126 -2.84 3.58 9.92
N ALA A 127 -4.03 3.35 10.50
CA ALA A 127 -4.60 2.01 10.65
C ALA A 127 -4.80 1.32 9.30
N LYS A 128 -5.30 2.04 8.28
CA LYS A 128 -5.45 1.54 6.92
C LYS A 128 -4.11 1.03 6.34
N ALA A 129 -3.03 1.79 6.45
CA ALA A 129 -1.73 1.37 5.92
C ALA A 129 -1.23 0.09 6.60
N SER A 130 -1.39 -0.01 7.92
CA SER A 130 -1.07 -1.22 8.68
C SER A 130 -1.93 -2.41 8.24
N LEU A 131 -3.25 -2.22 8.08
CA LEU A 131 -4.17 -3.28 7.65
C LEU A 131 -3.87 -3.75 6.23
N GLN A 132 -3.51 -2.86 5.31
CA GLN A 132 -3.10 -3.25 3.96
C GLN A 132 -1.83 -4.11 3.96
N PHE A 133 -0.86 -3.76 4.80
CA PHE A 133 0.35 -4.56 4.97
C PHE A 133 0.03 -5.97 5.48
N TRP A 134 -0.79 -6.07 6.53
CA TRP A 134 -1.23 -7.36 7.05
C TRP A 134 -2.07 -8.14 6.03
N ALA A 135 -2.94 -7.46 5.28
CA ALA A 135 -3.73 -8.08 4.21
C ALA A 135 -2.83 -8.78 3.20
N VAL A 136 -1.76 -8.12 2.72
CA VAL A 136 -0.79 -8.73 1.80
C VAL A 136 -0.19 -10.01 2.40
N GLY A 137 0.26 -9.95 3.65
CA GLY A 137 0.83 -11.12 4.32
C GLY A 137 -0.15 -12.28 4.48
N PHE A 138 -1.36 -12.00 4.97
CA PHE A 138 -2.38 -13.04 5.19
C PHE A 138 -2.89 -13.67 3.90
N VAL A 139 -3.06 -12.88 2.82
CA VAL A 139 -3.43 -13.42 1.51
C VAL A 139 -2.33 -14.30 0.93
N MET A 140 -1.06 -13.94 1.09
CA MET A 140 0.07 -14.74 0.58
C MET A 140 0.32 -16.01 1.40
N VAL A 141 0.12 -15.97 2.72
CA VAL A 141 0.32 -17.14 3.60
C VAL A 141 -0.85 -18.13 3.52
N ASP A 142 -1.99 -17.70 2.98
CA ASP A 142 -3.18 -18.54 2.81
C ASP A 142 -3.62 -19.28 4.07
N PHE A 143 -3.78 -18.55 5.17
CA PHE A 143 -4.31 -19.14 6.39
C PHE A 143 -5.75 -19.63 6.16
N GLN A 144 -5.93 -20.96 6.12
CA GLN A 144 -7.23 -21.65 5.94
C GLN A 144 -8.18 -21.50 7.15
N LEU A 145 -7.89 -20.56 8.05
CA LEU A 145 -8.78 -20.27 9.18
C LEU A 145 -9.99 -19.46 8.69
N THR A 146 -11.16 -20.11 8.73
CA THR A 146 -12.44 -19.51 8.32
C THR A 146 -13.29 -19.12 9.51
N ILE A 147 -13.91 -17.95 9.45
CA ILE A 147 -14.90 -17.45 10.41
C ILE A 147 -16.16 -17.10 9.61
N LEU A 148 -17.28 -17.76 9.89
CA LEU A 148 -18.56 -17.53 9.19
C LEU A 148 -18.44 -17.55 7.65
N SER A 149 -17.72 -18.53 7.10
CA SER A 149 -17.47 -18.71 5.66
C SER A 149 -16.50 -17.70 5.02
N PHE A 150 -15.90 -16.81 5.78
CA PHE A 150 -14.86 -15.89 5.33
C PHE A 150 -13.49 -16.32 5.87
N THR A 151 -12.44 -16.20 5.06
CA THR A 151 -11.08 -16.40 5.56
C THR A 151 -10.64 -15.18 6.40
N ILE A 152 -9.65 -15.36 7.27
CA ILE A 152 -9.05 -14.22 8.00
C ILE A 152 -8.51 -13.19 7.02
N ALA A 153 -7.95 -13.64 5.88
CA ALA A 153 -7.48 -12.76 4.82
C ALA A 153 -8.60 -11.87 4.28
N ASP A 154 -9.79 -12.45 3.97
CA ASP A 154 -10.97 -11.69 3.50
C ASP A 154 -11.38 -10.63 4.50
N LEU A 155 -11.44 -10.98 5.78
CA LEU A 155 -11.82 -10.05 6.83
C LEU A 155 -10.82 -8.89 6.95
N ILE A 156 -9.52 -9.17 6.91
CA ILE A 156 -8.48 -8.13 6.98
C ILE A 156 -8.54 -7.22 5.75
N VAL A 157 -8.69 -7.79 4.54
CA VAL A 157 -8.82 -7.03 3.29
C VAL A 157 -10.06 -6.13 3.33
N LEU A 158 -11.20 -6.66 3.80
CA LEU A 158 -12.43 -5.88 3.94
C LEU A 158 -12.27 -4.73 4.96
N HIS A 159 -11.65 -4.99 6.10
CA HIS A 159 -11.35 -3.95 7.08
C HIS A 159 -10.40 -2.89 6.52
N ALA A 160 -9.36 -3.30 5.77
CA ALA A 160 -8.46 -2.36 5.09
C ALA A 160 -9.22 -1.45 4.12
N LEU A 161 -10.19 -1.99 3.36
CA LEU A 161 -11.06 -1.22 2.47
C LEU A 161 -11.92 -0.22 3.25
N ILE A 162 -12.62 -0.67 4.30
CA ILE A 162 -13.49 0.19 5.13
C ILE A 162 -12.69 1.35 5.74
N PHE A 163 -11.56 1.06 6.39
CA PHE A 163 -10.70 2.09 6.99
C PHE A 163 -10.11 3.03 5.94
N SER A 164 -9.83 2.50 4.74
CA SER A 164 -9.40 3.29 3.60
C SER A 164 -10.42 4.37 3.24
N TYR A 165 -11.70 4.00 3.11
CA TYR A 165 -12.78 4.93 2.76
C TYR A 165 -13.10 5.90 3.89
N ILE A 166 -13.13 5.45 5.15
CA ILE A 166 -13.32 6.35 6.31
C ILE A 166 -12.22 7.43 6.33
N SER A 167 -10.96 7.02 6.17
CA SER A 167 -9.85 7.95 6.14
C SER A 167 -9.90 8.89 4.91
N GLY A 168 -10.36 8.38 3.77
CA GLY A 168 -10.58 9.17 2.56
C GLY A 168 -11.62 10.26 2.77
N TYR A 169 -12.78 9.91 3.34
CA TYR A 169 -13.82 10.86 3.70
C TYR A 169 -13.32 11.95 4.66
N GLN A 170 -12.57 11.56 5.70
CA GLN A 170 -11.98 12.53 6.63
C GLN A 170 -11.02 13.49 5.93
N TYR A 171 -10.26 13.00 4.96
CA TYR A 171 -9.35 13.82 4.19
C TYR A 171 -10.10 14.82 3.29
N ILE A 172 -11.11 14.35 2.54
CA ILE A 172 -11.95 15.20 1.67
C ILE A 172 -12.68 16.26 2.51
N SER A 173 -13.29 15.85 3.61
CA SER A 173 -14.00 16.80 4.50
C SER A 173 -13.07 17.83 5.13
N GLY A 174 -11.84 17.44 5.47
CA GLY A 174 -10.81 18.34 5.99
C GLY A 174 -10.36 19.36 4.95
N TYR A 175 -10.20 18.93 3.69
CA TYR A 175 -9.88 19.82 2.58
C TYR A 175 -10.98 20.84 2.33
N LEU A 176 -12.24 20.38 2.19
CA LEU A 176 -13.38 21.26 1.93
C LEU A 176 -13.65 22.28 3.05
N LYS A 177 -13.27 21.98 4.29
CA LYS A 177 -13.38 22.94 5.41
C LYS A 177 -12.33 24.04 5.39
N GLN A 178 -11.18 23.79 4.75
CA GLN A 178 -10.10 24.78 4.67
C GLN A 178 -10.16 25.64 3.39
N THR A 179 -10.94 25.20 2.40
CA THR A 179 -11.18 25.94 1.15
C THR A 179 -12.44 26.81 1.18
N ARG A 180 -13.25 26.71 2.23
CA ARG A 180 -14.40 27.57 2.52
C ARG A 180 -14.01 28.67 3.50
#